data_97d2cb32783699c664c1d32b733edebe
#
_entry.id   97d2cb32783699c664c1d32b733edebe
#
_cell.length_a   1.000
_cell.length_b   1.000
_cell.length_c   1.000
_cell.angle_alpha   90.00
_cell.angle_beta   90.00
_cell.angle_gamma   90.00
#
_symmetry.space_group_name_H-M   'P 1'
#
loop_
_entity.id
_entity.type
_entity.pdbx_description
1 polymer ?
#
loop_
_entity_poly.entity_id
_entity_poly.type
_entity_poly.pdbx_seq_one_letter_code
_entity_poly.pdbx_strand_id
1 'polypeptide(L)'
;MSGHRVGIVAISILLTVSAYSANPFLDASDDKPVSAKFRGAEWSDDIQEEEMPLTARVATTRMAKMSWGEIFKIEFADVKSRAPEPRKIEPEYFVATDERIFLLNEENIPAAIKRISALEKPLEFEPGEIYGITSGSFNHEDGLWKTTITLKGDLCVYEASHPSGHFKKVVWKKGVGLVEHASGYGARADGYRLKRATVRDAL
;
A
#
# COMPACT_ATOMS: atom_id res chain seq x y z
N MET A 1 9.11 74.06 -7.31
CA MET A 1 9.66 72.77 -7.75
C MET A 1 9.16 71.71 -6.80
N SER A 2 8.12 70.99 -7.20
CA SER A 2 7.47 69.96 -6.35
C SER A 2 7.96 68.60 -6.79
N GLY A 3 8.72 67.93 -5.92
CA GLY A 3 9.24 66.58 -6.16
C GLY A 3 8.24 65.51 -5.75
N HIS A 4 7.69 64.80 -6.74
CA HIS A 4 6.87 63.62 -6.49
C HIS A 4 7.76 62.42 -6.16
N ARG A 5 7.65 61.91 -4.93
CA ARG A 5 8.23 60.63 -4.55
C ARG A 5 7.27 59.50 -4.92
N VAL A 6 7.68 58.68 -5.89
CA VAL A 6 6.99 57.44 -6.23
C VAL A 6 7.45 56.36 -5.25
N GLY A 7 6.55 55.93 -4.40
CA GLY A 7 6.79 54.80 -3.51
C GLY A 7 6.56 53.49 -4.25
N ILE A 8 7.61 52.66 -4.36
CA ILE A 8 7.51 51.30 -4.92
C ILE A 8 7.02 50.39 -3.76
N VAL A 9 5.79 49.90 -3.86
CA VAL A 9 5.26 48.89 -2.97
C VAL A 9 5.70 47.50 -3.52
N ALA A 10 6.66 46.87 -2.86
CA ALA A 10 7.05 45.52 -3.16
C ALA A 10 6.01 44.57 -2.59
N ILE A 11 5.19 43.94 -3.43
CA ILE A 11 4.27 42.89 -3.05
C ILE A 11 5.08 41.59 -3.00
N SER A 12 5.44 41.15 -1.78
CA SER A 12 6.00 39.81 -1.55
C SER A 12 4.91 38.77 -1.65
N ILE A 13 4.83 38.09 -2.80
CA ILE A 13 3.98 36.91 -2.95
C ILE A 13 4.66 35.76 -2.17
N LEU A 14 4.18 35.47 -0.97
CA LEU A 14 4.53 34.25 -0.25
C LEU A 14 3.85 33.08 -0.99
N LEU A 15 4.61 32.40 -1.85
CA LEU A 15 4.25 31.09 -2.35
C LEU A 15 4.34 30.11 -1.18
N THR A 16 3.21 29.79 -0.53
CA THR A 16 3.10 28.67 0.37
C THR A 16 3.21 27.40 -0.46
N VAL A 17 4.41 26.85 -0.57
CA VAL A 17 4.61 25.49 -1.04
C VAL A 17 4.00 24.61 0.04
N SER A 18 2.84 24.01 -0.24
CA SER A 18 2.25 23.00 0.62
C SER A 18 3.24 21.83 0.69
N ALA A 19 3.93 21.67 1.81
CA ALA A 19 4.84 20.55 2.00
C ALA A 19 3.99 19.28 2.06
N TYR A 20 4.32 18.28 1.24
CA TYR A 20 3.72 16.96 1.33
C TYR A 20 3.85 16.41 2.76
N SER A 21 2.74 15.99 3.34
CA SER A 21 2.70 15.29 4.61
C SER A 21 2.78 13.79 4.33
N ALA A 22 3.69 13.09 5.01
CA ALA A 22 3.82 11.63 4.85
C ALA A 22 2.48 10.93 5.14
N ASN A 23 2.17 9.90 4.35
CA ASN A 23 0.93 9.14 4.53
C ASN A 23 0.94 8.43 5.89
N PRO A 24 -0.08 8.65 6.76
CA PRO A 24 -0.07 8.16 8.13
C PRO A 24 -0.20 6.63 8.26
N PHE A 25 -0.55 5.94 7.19
CA PHE A 25 -0.71 4.48 7.14
C PHE A 25 0.54 3.74 6.65
N LEU A 26 1.57 4.47 6.19
CA LEU A 26 2.82 3.88 5.73
C LEU A 26 3.95 4.24 6.69
N ASP A 27 4.53 3.21 7.28
CA ASP A 27 5.72 3.32 8.11
C ASP A 27 6.93 3.00 7.21
N ALA A 28 7.64 4.04 6.77
CA ALA A 28 8.88 3.92 6.04
C ALA A 28 9.84 5.02 6.46
N SER A 29 11.03 4.64 6.89
CA SER A 29 12.11 5.58 7.15
C SER A 29 12.84 5.96 5.85
N ASP A 30 13.47 7.14 5.85
CA ASP A 30 13.98 7.77 4.63
C ASP A 30 14.97 6.96 3.80
N ASP A 31 15.69 5.99 4.38
CA ASP A 31 16.74 5.26 3.62
C ASP A 31 16.89 3.78 4.01
N LYS A 32 16.03 3.24 4.86
CA LYS A 32 16.14 1.84 5.28
C LYS A 32 14.79 1.14 5.24
N PRO A 33 14.76 -0.12 4.78
CA PRO A 33 13.54 -0.92 4.87
C PRO A 33 13.06 -1.03 6.31
N VAL A 34 11.79 -0.71 6.55
CA VAL A 34 11.14 -1.00 7.83
C VAL A 34 10.60 -2.42 7.74
N SER A 35 11.10 -3.31 8.58
CA SER A 35 10.69 -4.71 8.55
C SER A 35 10.00 -5.14 9.82
N ALA A 36 9.01 -6.03 9.67
CA ALA A 36 8.28 -6.63 10.76
C ALA A 36 8.08 -8.13 10.54
N LYS A 37 7.92 -8.88 11.63
CA LYS A 37 7.54 -10.28 11.56
C LYS A 37 6.04 -10.40 11.40
N PHE A 38 5.62 -11.32 10.53
CA PHE A 38 4.24 -11.67 10.30
C PHE A 38 4.04 -13.15 10.57
N ARG A 39 2.86 -13.50 11.07
CA ARG A 39 2.42 -14.88 11.34
C ARG A 39 1.00 -15.04 10.85
N GLY A 40 0.66 -16.26 10.46
CA GLY A 40 -0.68 -16.58 10.02
C GLY A 40 -0.78 -18.00 9.55
N ALA A 41 -1.59 -18.21 8.55
CA ALA A 41 -1.86 -19.52 7.98
C ALA A 41 -1.89 -19.46 6.45
N GLU A 42 -1.63 -20.58 5.84
CA GLU A 42 -1.90 -20.86 4.44
C GLU A 42 -2.75 -22.13 4.32
N TRP A 43 -3.39 -22.28 3.19
CA TRP A 43 -4.19 -23.42 2.80
C TRP A 43 -4.03 -23.70 1.31
N SER A 44 -4.23 -24.97 0.92
CA SER A 44 -4.24 -25.42 -0.46
C SER A 44 -5.03 -26.74 -0.55
N ASP A 45 -5.68 -26.99 -1.67
CA ASP A 45 -6.38 -28.26 -1.93
C ASP A 45 -5.43 -29.47 -1.92
N ASP A 46 -4.14 -29.24 -2.20
CA ASP A 46 -3.10 -30.28 -2.17
C ASP A 46 -2.67 -30.65 -0.74
N ILE A 47 -3.16 -29.93 0.25
CA ILE A 47 -2.79 -30.11 1.65
C ILE A 47 -3.97 -30.71 2.40
N GLN A 48 -3.74 -31.85 3.08
CA GLN A 48 -4.78 -32.55 3.85
C GLN A 48 -5.23 -31.78 5.10
N GLU A 49 -4.43 -30.82 5.57
CA GLU A 49 -4.76 -29.97 6.71
C GLU A 49 -5.56 -28.74 6.24
N GLU A 50 -6.57 -28.34 6.99
CA GLU A 50 -7.40 -27.16 6.64
C GLU A 50 -6.61 -25.86 6.59
N GLU A 51 -5.64 -25.69 7.50
CA GLU A 51 -4.74 -24.53 7.54
C GLU A 51 -3.38 -24.94 8.11
N MET A 52 -2.30 -24.44 7.50
CA MET A 52 -0.94 -24.66 7.99
C MET A 52 -0.32 -23.35 8.47
N PRO A 53 0.49 -23.38 9.55
CA PRO A 53 1.18 -22.19 10.02
C PRO A 53 2.09 -21.60 8.93
N LEU A 54 1.96 -20.29 8.73
CA LEU A 54 2.79 -19.51 7.82
C LEU A 54 3.45 -18.37 8.57
N THR A 55 4.74 -18.16 8.32
CA THR A 55 5.47 -16.99 8.84
C THR A 55 6.24 -16.30 7.73
N ALA A 56 6.42 -14.99 7.86
CA ALA A 56 7.22 -14.19 6.94
C ALA A 56 7.85 -13.00 7.67
N ARG A 57 8.91 -12.47 7.09
CA ARG A 57 9.39 -11.12 7.37
C ARG A 57 8.91 -10.22 6.24
N VAL A 58 8.16 -9.18 6.58
CA VAL A 58 7.65 -8.22 5.61
C VAL A 58 8.45 -6.93 5.74
N ALA A 59 9.00 -6.46 4.64
CA ALA A 59 9.76 -5.23 4.56
C ALA A 59 9.03 -4.21 3.69
N THR A 60 8.90 -2.98 4.20
CA THR A 60 8.41 -1.82 3.45
C THR A 60 9.61 -0.94 3.09
N THR A 61 9.79 -0.68 1.80
CA THR A 61 10.90 0.12 1.27
C THR A 61 10.35 1.26 0.44
N ARG A 62 10.80 2.49 0.68
CA ARG A 62 10.50 3.61 -0.20
C ARG A 62 11.33 3.53 -1.46
N MET A 63 10.68 3.53 -2.62
CA MET A 63 11.29 3.43 -3.95
C MET A 63 11.50 4.79 -4.60
N ALA A 64 10.60 5.74 -4.33
CA ALA A 64 10.68 7.11 -4.83
C ALA A 64 9.93 8.08 -3.91
N LYS A 65 10.37 9.34 -3.92
CA LYS A 65 9.72 10.46 -3.24
C LYS A 65 9.48 11.58 -4.25
N MET A 66 8.26 12.07 -4.30
CA MET A 66 7.82 13.18 -5.12
C MET A 66 7.35 14.33 -4.22
N SER A 67 7.12 15.51 -4.80
CA SER A 67 6.58 16.67 -4.05
C SER A 67 5.15 16.43 -3.53
N TRP A 68 4.44 15.46 -4.07
CA TRP A 68 3.03 15.18 -3.81
C TRP A 68 2.76 13.76 -3.29
N GLY A 69 3.79 12.89 -3.17
CA GLY A 69 3.60 11.51 -2.75
C GLY A 69 4.88 10.69 -2.72
N GLU A 70 4.72 9.41 -2.47
CA GLU A 70 5.82 8.44 -2.36
C GLU A 70 5.42 7.11 -3.01
N ILE A 71 6.41 6.36 -3.49
CA ILE A 71 6.22 5.00 -4.00
C ILE A 71 6.89 4.03 -3.05
N PHE A 72 6.17 2.98 -2.64
CA PHE A 72 6.65 1.95 -1.74
C PHE A 72 6.62 0.58 -2.38
N LYS A 73 7.60 -0.25 -2.02
CA LYS A 73 7.62 -1.70 -2.25
C LYS A 73 7.34 -2.41 -0.93
N ILE A 74 6.45 -3.38 -0.94
CA ILE A 74 6.27 -4.33 0.15
C ILE A 74 6.80 -5.68 -0.33
N GLU A 75 7.75 -6.24 0.40
CA GLU A 75 8.44 -7.48 0.05
C GLU A 75 8.33 -8.49 1.18
N PHE A 76 8.07 -9.75 0.79
CA PHE A 76 7.93 -10.86 1.71
C PHE A 76 9.20 -11.72 1.64
N ALA A 77 9.94 -11.77 2.72
CA ALA A 77 11.17 -12.53 2.86
C ALA A 77 11.03 -13.57 3.99
N ASP A 78 11.93 -14.54 4.01
CA ASP A 78 11.97 -15.60 5.03
C ASP A 78 10.61 -16.27 5.21
N VAL A 79 9.88 -16.48 4.10
CA VAL A 79 8.59 -17.16 4.10
C VAL A 79 8.83 -18.63 4.51
N LYS A 80 8.20 -19.04 5.59
CA LYS A 80 8.32 -20.41 6.14
C LYS A 80 6.95 -20.99 6.37
N SER A 81 6.76 -22.19 5.89
CA SER A 81 5.58 -22.99 6.00
C SER A 81 5.96 -24.45 6.26
N ARG A 82 4.96 -25.26 6.61
CA ARG A 82 5.08 -26.73 6.61
C ARG A 82 4.66 -27.35 5.27
N ALA A 83 4.21 -26.54 4.30
CA ALA A 83 3.90 -27.04 2.96
C ALA A 83 5.12 -27.71 2.33
N PRO A 84 4.93 -28.76 1.51
CA PRO A 84 6.01 -29.43 0.78
C PRO A 84 6.82 -28.47 -0.09
N GLU A 85 6.14 -27.47 -0.67
CA GLU A 85 6.75 -26.39 -1.45
C GLU A 85 6.56 -25.05 -0.72
N PRO A 86 7.64 -24.28 -0.49
CA PRO A 86 7.54 -22.96 0.11
C PRO A 86 6.67 -22.03 -0.75
N ARG A 87 5.69 -21.38 -0.14
CA ARG A 87 4.87 -20.38 -0.81
C ARG A 87 5.73 -19.20 -1.26
N LYS A 88 5.59 -18.84 -2.52
CA LYS A 88 6.17 -17.64 -3.07
C LYS A 88 5.13 -16.52 -3.03
N ILE A 89 5.45 -15.43 -2.34
CA ILE A 89 4.62 -14.24 -2.29
C ILE A 89 5.36 -13.15 -3.05
N GLU A 90 4.79 -12.71 -4.17
CA GLU A 90 5.39 -11.68 -4.99
C GLU A 90 5.35 -10.31 -4.27
N PRO A 91 6.36 -9.45 -4.50
CA PRO A 91 6.36 -8.11 -3.96
C PRO A 91 5.24 -7.27 -4.57
N GLU A 92 4.72 -6.34 -3.78
CA GLU A 92 3.70 -5.41 -4.20
C GLU A 92 4.19 -3.98 -4.11
N TYR A 93 3.67 -3.12 -4.98
CA TYR A 93 4.06 -1.72 -5.06
C TYR A 93 2.85 -0.82 -4.84
N PHE A 94 3.07 0.28 -4.13
CA PHE A 94 2.02 1.21 -3.76
C PHE A 94 2.47 2.64 -4.01
N VAL A 95 1.57 3.46 -4.51
CA VAL A 95 1.73 4.91 -4.57
C VAL A 95 0.94 5.50 -3.42
N ALA A 96 1.54 6.35 -2.62
CA ALA A 96 0.88 6.99 -1.50
C ALA A 96 0.92 8.51 -1.63
N THR A 97 -0.22 9.16 -1.44
CA THR A 97 -0.34 10.59 -1.17
C THR A 97 -0.58 10.77 0.34
N ASP A 98 -0.73 12.01 0.80
CA ASP A 98 -1.11 12.32 2.20
C ASP A 98 -2.46 11.69 2.61
N GLU A 99 -3.39 11.54 1.65
CA GLU A 99 -4.75 11.05 1.90
C GLU A 99 -5.02 9.64 1.36
N ARG A 100 -4.18 9.11 0.47
CA ARG A 100 -4.51 7.93 -0.34
C ARG A 100 -3.35 6.96 -0.47
N ILE A 101 -3.64 5.66 -0.55
CA ILE A 101 -2.70 4.60 -0.92
C ILE A 101 -3.29 3.87 -2.13
N PHE A 102 -2.49 3.68 -3.17
CA PHE A 102 -2.89 3.03 -4.40
C PHE A 102 -2.03 1.80 -4.64
N LEU A 103 -2.63 0.66 -4.96
CA LEU A 103 -1.88 -0.49 -5.46
C LEU A 103 -1.43 -0.20 -6.89
N LEU A 104 -0.13 -0.28 -7.13
CA LEU A 104 0.44 -0.15 -8.46
C LEU A 104 0.42 -1.53 -9.13
N ASN A 105 -0.58 -1.74 -9.98
CA ASN A 105 -0.79 -2.98 -10.70
C ASN A 105 -0.43 -2.79 -12.18
N GLU A 106 0.87 -2.81 -12.48
CA GLU A 106 1.39 -2.68 -13.84
C GLU A 106 2.37 -3.81 -14.17
N GLU A 107 2.39 -4.24 -15.44
CA GLU A 107 3.30 -5.30 -15.89
C GLU A 107 4.78 -4.87 -15.81
N ASN A 108 5.07 -3.59 -16.07
CA ASN A 108 6.43 -3.05 -16.04
C ASN A 108 6.59 -2.03 -14.91
N ILE A 109 6.79 -2.53 -13.71
CA ILE A 109 6.98 -1.72 -12.51
C ILE A 109 8.11 -0.67 -12.63
N PRO A 110 9.31 -0.97 -13.14
CA PRO A 110 10.36 0.05 -13.30
C PRO A 110 9.95 1.21 -14.21
N ALA A 111 9.25 0.93 -15.32
CA ALA A 111 8.74 1.97 -16.22
C ALA A 111 7.64 2.80 -15.56
N ALA A 112 6.73 2.14 -14.82
CA ALA A 112 5.68 2.80 -14.06
C ALA A 112 6.25 3.74 -12.99
N ILE A 113 7.22 3.28 -12.19
CA ILE A 113 7.90 4.12 -11.19
C ILE A 113 8.52 5.35 -11.86
N LYS A 114 9.26 5.15 -12.95
CA LYS A 114 9.90 6.26 -13.68
C LYS A 114 8.86 7.29 -14.19
N ARG A 115 7.77 6.80 -14.80
CA ARG A 115 6.69 7.63 -15.33
C ARG A 115 6.02 8.43 -14.21
N ILE A 116 5.62 7.77 -13.12
CA ILE A 116 4.92 8.38 -12.00
C ILE A 116 5.82 9.38 -11.26
N SER A 117 7.10 9.05 -11.07
CA SER A 117 8.05 9.93 -10.40
C SER A 117 8.36 11.22 -11.17
N ALA A 118 8.09 11.25 -12.48
CA ALA A 118 8.27 12.44 -13.32
C ALA A 118 7.07 13.40 -13.30
N LEU A 119 5.98 13.04 -12.62
CA LEU A 119 4.78 13.88 -12.55
C LEU A 119 4.94 15.00 -11.51
N GLU A 120 4.53 16.21 -11.88
CA GLU A 120 4.53 17.38 -10.99
C GLU A 120 3.34 17.38 -10.01
N LYS A 121 2.28 16.64 -10.34
CA LYS A 121 1.01 16.55 -9.59
C LYS A 121 0.59 15.10 -9.46
N PRO A 122 -0.18 14.76 -8.39
CA PRO A 122 -0.81 13.45 -8.31
C PRO A 122 -1.70 13.26 -9.54
N LEU A 123 -1.63 12.06 -10.12
CA LEU A 123 -2.53 11.66 -11.18
C LEU A 123 -3.98 11.69 -10.65
N GLU A 124 -4.90 12.18 -11.45
CA GLU A 124 -6.28 11.74 -11.37
C GLU A 124 -6.29 10.32 -11.97
N PHE A 125 -6.20 9.33 -11.09
CA PHE A 125 -6.14 7.95 -11.53
C PHE A 125 -7.50 7.53 -12.06
N GLU A 126 -7.54 7.13 -13.33
CA GLU A 126 -8.71 6.46 -13.89
C GLU A 126 -8.95 5.16 -13.12
N PRO A 127 -10.22 4.85 -12.80
CA PRO A 127 -10.59 3.57 -12.23
C PRO A 127 -10.08 2.43 -13.14
N GLY A 128 -9.26 1.53 -12.64
CA GLY A 128 -8.69 0.40 -13.39
C GLY A 128 -7.18 0.39 -13.52
N GLU A 129 -6.49 1.52 -13.48
CA GLU A 129 -5.02 1.56 -13.51
C GLU A 129 -4.39 1.53 -12.13
N ILE A 130 -5.03 2.14 -11.15
CA ILE A 130 -4.57 2.18 -9.75
C ILE A 130 -5.77 2.12 -8.82
N TYR A 131 -5.81 1.12 -7.97
CA TYR A 131 -6.85 0.96 -6.97
C TYR A 131 -6.56 1.88 -5.78
N GLY A 132 -7.42 2.89 -5.58
CA GLY A 132 -7.13 3.96 -4.63
C GLY A 132 -7.79 3.81 -3.27
N ILE A 133 -7.07 4.19 -2.22
CA ILE A 133 -7.61 4.37 -0.88
C ILE A 133 -7.90 5.85 -0.69
N THR A 134 -9.17 6.20 -0.50
CA THR A 134 -9.58 7.56 -0.21
C THR A 134 -9.92 7.71 1.28
N SER A 135 -9.99 8.95 1.75
CA SER A 135 -10.57 9.27 3.07
C SER A 135 -12.08 9.00 3.05
N GLY A 136 -12.49 7.75 3.17
CA GLY A 136 -13.89 7.35 3.09
C GLY A 136 -14.01 5.93 2.57
N SER A 137 -15.19 5.56 2.10
CA SER A 137 -15.40 4.29 1.43
C SER A 137 -15.32 4.50 -0.08
N PHE A 138 -14.57 3.63 -0.74
CA PHE A 138 -14.50 3.55 -2.19
C PHE A 138 -14.96 2.17 -2.63
N ASN A 139 -15.86 2.11 -3.59
CA ASN A 139 -16.29 0.88 -4.23
C ASN A 139 -16.03 1.02 -5.72
N HIS A 140 -15.34 0.04 -6.28
CA HIS A 140 -15.07 -0.04 -7.70
C HIS A 140 -15.40 -1.46 -8.21
N GLU A 141 -16.07 -1.53 -9.34
CA GLU A 141 -16.35 -2.78 -10.03
C GLU A 141 -15.69 -2.73 -11.41
N ASP A 142 -14.80 -3.67 -11.68
CA ASP A 142 -14.16 -3.88 -12.97
C ASP A 142 -14.44 -5.31 -13.43
N GLY A 143 -15.31 -5.44 -14.40
CA GLY A 143 -15.84 -6.74 -14.82
C GLY A 143 -16.51 -7.44 -13.64
N LEU A 144 -15.93 -8.58 -13.20
CA LEU A 144 -16.43 -9.36 -12.07
C LEU A 144 -15.70 -9.05 -10.75
N TRP A 145 -14.66 -8.21 -10.77
CA TRP A 145 -13.95 -7.79 -9.57
C TRP A 145 -14.70 -6.70 -8.83
N LYS A 146 -14.79 -6.87 -7.51
CA LYS A 146 -15.31 -5.85 -6.57
C LYS A 146 -14.21 -5.44 -5.63
N THR A 147 -13.85 -4.15 -5.66
CA THR A 147 -12.85 -3.57 -4.79
C THR A 147 -13.50 -2.60 -3.83
N THR A 148 -13.20 -2.75 -2.55
CA THR A 148 -13.67 -1.89 -1.48
C THR A 148 -12.50 -1.38 -0.67
N ILE A 149 -12.48 -0.09 -0.41
CA ILE A 149 -11.50 0.55 0.45
C ILE A 149 -12.24 1.29 1.54
N THR A 150 -11.93 0.99 2.78
CA THR A 150 -12.66 1.52 3.93
C THR A 150 -11.72 2.01 5.00
N LEU A 151 -11.95 3.23 5.49
CA LEU A 151 -11.34 3.74 6.72
C LEU A 151 -12.22 3.38 7.92
N LYS A 152 -11.64 2.66 8.89
CA LYS A 152 -12.28 2.29 10.16
C LYS A 152 -11.39 2.73 11.32
N GLY A 153 -11.63 3.94 11.83
CA GLY A 153 -10.81 4.54 12.88
C GLY A 153 -9.35 4.72 12.43
N ASP A 154 -8.43 3.97 13.04
CA ASP A 154 -7.00 3.98 12.73
C ASP A 154 -6.58 2.92 11.68
N LEU A 155 -7.56 2.21 11.11
CA LEU A 155 -7.31 1.19 10.08
C LEU A 155 -7.76 1.66 8.71
N CYS A 156 -6.94 1.35 7.70
CA CYS A 156 -7.28 1.43 6.29
C CYS A 156 -7.32 0.02 5.71
N VAL A 157 -8.47 -0.39 5.19
CA VAL A 157 -8.75 -1.75 4.72
C VAL A 157 -9.03 -1.72 3.22
N TYR A 158 -8.18 -2.38 2.45
CA TYR A 158 -8.38 -2.71 1.06
C TYR A 158 -8.86 -4.15 0.96
N GLU A 159 -9.96 -4.38 0.26
CA GLU A 159 -10.51 -5.71 -0.04
C GLU A 159 -10.91 -5.76 -1.51
N ALA A 160 -10.43 -6.76 -2.23
CA ALA A 160 -10.86 -7.09 -3.57
C ALA A 160 -11.35 -8.53 -3.61
N SER A 161 -12.42 -8.78 -4.35
CA SER A 161 -13.02 -10.12 -4.49
C SER A 161 -13.58 -10.34 -5.89
N HIS A 162 -13.61 -11.61 -6.30
CA HIS A 162 -14.14 -12.09 -7.55
C HIS A 162 -15.08 -13.28 -7.30
N PRO A 163 -16.18 -13.47 -8.04
CA PRO A 163 -17.13 -14.59 -7.85
C PRO A 163 -16.50 -15.98 -7.93
N SER A 164 -15.36 -16.14 -8.63
CA SER A 164 -14.60 -17.39 -8.65
C SER A 164 -13.88 -17.73 -7.36
N GLY A 165 -14.01 -16.90 -6.32
CA GLY A 165 -13.35 -17.07 -5.03
C GLY A 165 -11.97 -16.43 -4.93
N HIS A 166 -11.48 -15.73 -5.97
CA HIS A 166 -10.27 -14.93 -5.82
C HIS A 166 -10.53 -13.79 -4.87
N PHE A 167 -9.55 -13.53 -4.00
CA PHE A 167 -9.62 -12.41 -3.07
C PHE A 167 -8.24 -11.86 -2.75
N LYS A 168 -8.21 -10.60 -2.34
CA LYS A 168 -7.07 -9.92 -1.75
C LYS A 168 -7.53 -9.02 -0.62
N LYS A 169 -6.80 -9.02 0.49
CA LYS A 169 -7.03 -8.11 1.61
C LYS A 169 -5.71 -7.55 2.09
N VAL A 170 -5.66 -6.23 2.21
CA VAL A 170 -4.50 -5.52 2.75
C VAL A 170 -4.98 -4.52 3.79
N VAL A 171 -4.40 -4.55 4.98
CA VAL A 171 -4.77 -3.66 6.08
C VAL A 171 -3.56 -2.89 6.57
N TRP A 172 -3.69 -1.58 6.61
CA TRP A 172 -2.72 -0.67 7.21
C TRP A 172 -3.29 -0.06 8.49
N LYS A 173 -2.41 0.21 9.44
CA LYS A 173 -2.74 0.90 10.68
C LYS A 173 -1.93 2.18 10.80
N LYS A 174 -2.60 3.28 11.18
CA LYS A 174 -1.98 4.59 11.42
C LYS A 174 -0.78 4.48 12.36
N GLY A 175 0.37 5.03 11.96
CA GLY A 175 1.61 5.03 12.75
C GLY A 175 2.26 3.64 12.95
N VAL A 176 1.76 2.60 12.25
CA VAL A 176 2.28 1.23 12.35
C VAL A 176 2.65 0.65 10.99
N GLY A 177 1.99 1.09 9.92
CA GLY A 177 2.15 0.54 8.58
C GLY A 177 1.30 -0.71 8.33
N LEU A 178 1.78 -1.62 7.50
CA LEU A 178 1.08 -2.87 7.16
C LEU A 178 0.89 -3.74 8.40
N VAL A 179 -0.35 -4.20 8.61
CA VAL A 179 -0.72 -5.07 9.74
C VAL A 179 -1.38 -6.39 9.33
N GLU A 180 -1.98 -6.47 8.16
CA GLU A 180 -2.54 -7.72 7.61
C GLU A 180 -2.36 -7.75 6.09
N HIS A 181 -2.03 -8.93 5.56
CA HIS A 181 -2.00 -9.22 4.14
C HIS A 181 -2.54 -10.62 3.90
N ALA A 182 -3.51 -10.73 2.99
CA ALA A 182 -4.10 -12.00 2.63
C ALA A 182 -4.44 -12.03 1.14
N SER A 183 -4.28 -13.18 0.52
CA SER A 183 -4.64 -13.41 -0.87
C SER A 183 -4.95 -14.88 -1.08
N GLY A 184 -5.82 -15.19 -2.05
CA GLY A 184 -6.15 -16.54 -2.41
C GLY A 184 -7.16 -16.62 -3.55
N TYR A 185 -7.52 -17.85 -3.93
CA TYR A 185 -8.51 -18.11 -4.97
C TYR A 185 -9.34 -19.36 -4.69
N GLY A 186 -10.41 -19.57 -5.49
CA GLY A 186 -11.16 -20.82 -5.58
C GLY A 186 -11.86 -21.22 -4.29
N ALA A 187 -12.59 -20.34 -3.62
CA ALA A 187 -13.36 -20.66 -2.42
C ALA A 187 -12.55 -21.45 -1.36
N ARG A 188 -11.30 -21.05 -1.12
CA ARG A 188 -10.27 -21.69 -0.27
C ARG A 188 -9.44 -22.80 -0.94
N ALA A 189 -9.47 -22.94 -2.27
CA ALA A 189 -8.59 -23.88 -2.96
C ALA A 189 -7.11 -23.58 -2.71
N ASP A 190 -6.71 -22.29 -2.76
CA ASP A 190 -5.37 -21.87 -2.39
C ASP A 190 -5.39 -20.46 -1.79
N GLY A 191 -4.52 -20.20 -0.81
CA GLY A 191 -4.39 -18.87 -0.25
C GLY A 191 -3.60 -18.82 1.04
N TYR A 192 -3.51 -17.61 1.57
CA TYR A 192 -2.84 -17.34 2.84
C TYR A 192 -3.39 -16.10 3.52
N ARG A 193 -3.13 -15.99 4.81
CA ARG A 193 -3.33 -14.80 5.63
C ARG A 193 -2.15 -14.61 6.56
N LEU A 194 -1.55 -13.44 6.52
CA LEU A 194 -0.45 -13.03 7.39
C LEU A 194 -0.86 -11.80 8.19
N LYS A 195 -0.60 -11.79 9.49
CA LYS A 195 -0.79 -10.64 10.39
C LYS A 195 0.51 -10.26 11.05
N ARG A 196 0.72 -8.97 11.25
CA ARG A 196 1.89 -8.45 11.97
C ARG A 196 1.91 -9.02 13.38
N ALA A 197 3.01 -9.66 13.75
CA ALA A 197 3.20 -10.20 15.09
C ALA A 197 3.32 -9.04 16.09
N THR A 198 2.59 -9.13 17.19
CA THR A 198 2.71 -8.19 18.30
C THR A 198 3.81 -8.65 19.25
N VAL A 199 4.31 -7.76 20.12
CA VAL A 199 5.31 -8.11 21.13
C VAL A 199 4.80 -9.24 22.07
N ARG A 200 3.48 -9.37 22.23
CA ARG A 200 2.84 -10.44 23.03
C ARG A 200 2.91 -11.81 22.37
N ASP A 201 3.06 -11.87 21.06
CA ASP A 201 3.14 -13.14 20.32
C ASP A 201 4.57 -13.71 20.30
N ALA A 202 5.51 -13.03 20.96
CA ALA A 202 6.93 -13.38 20.98
C ALA A 202 7.38 -14.06 22.31
N LEU A 203 6.48 -14.19 23.26
CA LEU A 203 6.65 -14.87 24.55
C LEU A 203 5.90 -16.20 24.55
#